data_d9538fe020ea045a25e20c5ae850b4d1
#
_entry.id   d9538fe020ea045a25e20c5ae850b4d1
#
_cell.length_a   1.000
_cell.length_b   1.000
_cell.length_c   1.000
_cell.angle_alpha   90.00
_cell.angle_beta   90.00
_cell.angle_gamma   90.00
#
_symmetry.space_group_name_H-M   'P 1'
#
loop_
_entity.id
_entity.type
_entity.pdbx_description
1 polymer ?
#
loop_
_entity_poly.entity_id
_entity_poly.type
_entity_poly.pdbx_seq_one_letter_code
_entity_poly.pdbx_strand_id
1 'polypeptide(L)'
;MEIGSIFEINPNWIREADKQNLSLCLKEVEKYDKKNTFFTASGREAISLALKSIEKNNPSIQKTALLPAYMCDTVFLPFNQNGWKICFYHIGMDMCADGGELCRLIEEVKPSLLLIHAYYGVDTWKELRKVLHEYQKSGLILMEDMTQSYYLKDVDKEIDYMVGSLRKWYSIPDGGFVTTNEVLCTEVVEKDSYFVNQRVKMLTSKWDYLWKKRKLDEKNKLLETTAVKKSMDTSKRYMASEDIVFSEKDLQNQKSEYLALNHKMEEYLDETLKVTDLSDVSRDMLQNFDEEEHYRIRNANYRILYEGFQNRKSVKNVFDDLDFEAAPLYLPVYAKDREALQEYFRRYDIYVPVLWPIGKENEGILNEEEQYIFSHILAVPMDHRYGETEMRKIIRVLDEYERQYK
;
A
#
# COMPACT_ATOMS: atom_id res chain seq x y z
N MET A 1 -14.78 -15.57 -3.09
CA MET A 1 -14.42 -14.15 -2.88
C MET A 1 -12.95 -13.97 -3.26
N GLU A 2 -12.64 -12.89 -4.01
CA GLU A 2 -11.26 -12.50 -4.29
C GLU A 2 -10.57 -11.98 -3.04
N ILE A 3 -9.29 -12.30 -2.84
CA ILE A 3 -8.45 -11.80 -1.75
C ILE A 3 -7.26 -11.04 -2.36
N GLY A 4 -6.99 -9.84 -1.84
CA GLY A 4 -5.98 -8.95 -2.41
C GLY A 4 -6.53 -8.07 -3.54
N SER A 5 -5.64 -7.53 -4.39
CA SER A 5 -5.99 -6.55 -5.42
C SER A 5 -6.36 -5.17 -4.86
N ILE A 6 -6.61 -4.19 -5.74
CA ILE A 6 -7.00 -2.83 -5.37
C ILE A 6 -8.28 -2.81 -4.51
N PHE A 7 -8.50 -1.72 -3.78
CA PHE A 7 -9.74 -1.52 -3.05
C PHE A 7 -10.95 -1.35 -3.99
N GLU A 8 -12.16 -1.43 -3.44
CA GLU A 8 -13.43 -1.12 -4.09
C GLU A 8 -14.25 -0.16 -3.23
N ILE A 9 -15.15 0.61 -3.84
CA ILE A 9 -16.06 1.52 -3.14
C ILE A 9 -17.50 1.08 -3.39
N ASN A 10 -18.26 0.83 -2.32
CA ASN A 10 -19.70 0.71 -2.43
C ASN A 10 -20.28 2.08 -2.84
N PRO A 11 -21.01 2.18 -3.97
CA PRO A 11 -21.59 3.46 -4.43
C PRO A 11 -22.43 4.18 -3.37
N ASN A 12 -23.06 3.43 -2.47
CA ASN A 12 -23.87 4.01 -1.39
C ASN A 12 -23.06 4.75 -0.31
N TRP A 13 -21.72 4.58 -0.29
CA TRP A 13 -20.85 5.32 0.63
C TRP A 13 -20.47 6.69 0.09
N ILE A 14 -20.68 6.93 -1.21
CA ILE A 14 -20.43 8.21 -1.84
C ILE A 14 -21.65 9.07 -1.60
N ARG A 15 -21.56 9.96 -0.61
CA ARG A 15 -22.58 10.97 -0.35
C ARG A 15 -22.27 12.22 -1.16
N GLU A 16 -23.29 13.04 -1.48
CA GLU A 16 -23.04 14.41 -1.87
C GLU A 16 -22.38 15.09 -0.66
N ALA A 17 -21.09 15.40 -0.81
CA ALA A 17 -20.31 15.99 0.27
C ALA A 17 -20.99 17.29 0.72
N ASP A 18 -21.42 17.32 1.95
CA ASP A 18 -21.86 18.58 2.57
C ASP A 18 -20.66 19.54 2.48
N LYS A 19 -20.85 20.68 1.83
CA LYS A 19 -19.79 21.67 1.54
C LYS A 19 -19.25 22.40 2.79
N GLN A 20 -19.36 21.78 3.95
CA GLN A 20 -18.71 22.26 5.15
C GLN A 20 -17.23 21.86 5.06
N ASN A 21 -16.35 22.85 5.13
CA ASN A 21 -14.90 22.67 5.31
C ASN A 21 -14.65 21.97 6.66
N LEU A 22 -14.91 20.67 6.71
CA LEU A 22 -14.62 19.87 7.88
C LEU A 22 -13.11 19.65 7.94
N SER A 23 -12.51 20.07 9.03
CA SER A 23 -11.13 19.71 9.35
C SER A 23 -11.05 18.21 9.44
N LEU A 24 -10.25 17.58 8.54
CA LEU A 24 -10.00 16.14 8.60
C LEU A 24 -9.03 15.88 9.74
N CYS A 25 -9.47 15.05 10.68
CA CYS A 25 -8.67 14.57 11.79
C CYS A 25 -8.52 13.05 11.63
N LEU A 26 -7.31 12.58 11.39
CA LEU A 26 -6.95 11.16 11.38
C LEU A 26 -6.05 10.88 12.58
N LYS A 27 -6.53 10.06 13.51
CA LYS A 27 -5.81 9.73 14.77
C LYS A 27 -4.40 9.18 14.49
N GLU A 28 -4.28 8.35 13.45
CA GLU A 28 -2.99 7.77 13.06
C GLU A 28 -2.01 8.83 12.48
N VAL A 29 -2.49 9.97 11.99
CA VAL A 29 -1.64 11.10 11.58
C VAL A 29 -1.40 12.06 12.75
N GLU A 30 -2.38 12.27 13.62
CA GLU A 30 -2.22 13.13 14.80
C GLU A 30 -1.21 12.59 15.80
N LYS A 31 -1.02 11.27 15.88
CA LYS A 31 -0.01 10.66 16.78
C LYS A 31 1.43 11.09 16.48
N TYR A 32 1.70 11.58 15.26
CA TYR A 32 3.03 12.10 14.91
C TYR A 32 3.35 13.42 15.62
N ASP A 33 2.33 14.08 16.23
CA ASP A 33 2.47 15.25 17.07
C ASP A 33 3.18 16.42 16.37
N LYS A 34 2.79 16.69 15.12
CA LYS A 34 3.31 17.77 14.28
C LYS A 34 2.35 18.95 14.21
N LYS A 35 2.90 20.14 14.04
CA LYS A 35 2.11 21.39 14.00
C LYS A 35 1.33 21.60 12.71
N ASN A 36 1.88 21.12 11.61
CA ASN A 36 1.36 21.40 10.27
C ASN A 36 1.13 20.07 9.53
N THR A 37 -0.11 19.83 9.13
CA THR A 37 -0.50 18.68 8.31
C THR A 37 -1.25 19.19 7.09
N PHE A 38 -0.91 18.63 5.91
CA PHE A 38 -1.65 18.86 4.68
C PHE A 38 -1.97 17.54 4.00
N PHE A 39 -3.21 17.40 3.53
CA PHE A 39 -3.66 16.21 2.83
C PHE A 39 -3.67 16.47 1.32
N THR A 40 -2.96 15.63 0.57
CA THR A 40 -2.81 15.71 -0.88
C THR A 40 -3.60 14.59 -1.57
N ALA A 41 -3.69 14.61 -2.90
CA ALA A 41 -4.34 13.51 -3.64
C ALA A 41 -3.48 12.23 -3.68
N SER A 42 -2.18 12.30 -3.46
CA SER A 42 -1.30 11.11 -3.48
C SER A 42 -0.06 11.28 -2.61
N GLY A 43 0.59 10.16 -2.26
CA GLY A 43 1.87 10.18 -1.55
C GLY A 43 3.00 10.86 -2.34
N ARG A 44 3.03 10.72 -3.69
CA ARG A 44 3.99 11.44 -4.56
C ARG A 44 3.86 12.96 -4.42
N GLU A 45 2.63 13.45 -4.39
CA GLU A 45 2.35 14.87 -4.20
C GLU A 45 2.70 15.33 -2.78
N ALA A 46 2.52 14.48 -1.77
CA ALA A 46 2.96 14.76 -0.40
C ALA A 46 4.49 14.94 -0.34
N ILE A 47 5.26 14.06 -0.98
CA ILE A 47 6.72 14.20 -1.10
C ILE A 47 7.06 15.48 -1.85
N SER A 48 6.41 15.77 -2.99
CA SER A 48 6.65 17.01 -3.77
C SER A 48 6.39 18.26 -2.94
N LEU A 49 5.30 18.29 -2.14
CA LEU A 49 4.99 19.41 -1.24
C LEU A 49 6.03 19.56 -0.14
N ALA A 50 6.50 18.45 0.45
CA ALA A 50 7.57 18.46 1.44
C ALA A 50 8.86 19.07 0.85
N LEU A 51 9.31 18.60 -0.33
CA LEU A 51 10.49 19.11 -1.01
C LEU A 51 10.39 20.61 -1.31
N LYS A 52 9.26 21.07 -1.88
CA LYS A 52 9.01 22.50 -2.13
C LYS A 52 9.02 23.33 -0.84
N SER A 53 8.52 22.77 0.25
CA SER A 53 8.53 23.44 1.55
C SER A 53 9.94 23.55 2.14
N ILE A 54 10.73 22.47 2.03
CA ILE A 54 12.14 22.44 2.41
C ILE A 54 12.93 23.52 1.64
N GLU A 55 12.74 23.60 0.32
CA GLU A 55 13.41 24.59 -0.53
C GLU A 55 13.01 26.02 -0.20
N LYS A 56 11.73 26.27 0.06
CA LYS A 56 11.23 27.60 0.45
C LYS A 56 11.75 28.04 1.81
N ASN A 57 11.81 27.10 2.78
CA ASN A 57 12.32 27.37 4.12
C ASN A 57 13.86 27.51 4.14
N ASN A 58 14.57 26.89 3.19
CA ASN A 58 16.02 26.90 3.07
C ASN A 58 16.45 27.20 1.62
N PRO A 59 16.40 28.45 1.15
CA PRO A 59 16.66 28.80 -0.26
C PRO A 59 18.09 28.45 -0.77
N SER A 60 19.04 28.24 0.12
CA SER A 60 20.44 27.88 -0.19
C SER A 60 20.71 26.37 -0.05
N ILE A 61 19.68 25.55 0.18
CA ILE A 61 19.87 24.11 0.40
C ILE A 61 20.49 23.44 -0.83
N GLN A 62 21.49 22.60 -0.59
CA GLN A 62 22.03 21.75 -1.65
C GLN A 62 21.03 20.61 -1.91
N LYS A 63 20.44 20.54 -3.10
CA LYS A 63 19.45 19.55 -3.48
C LYS A 63 20.09 18.17 -3.72
N THR A 64 20.54 17.52 -2.63
CA THR A 64 21.08 16.16 -2.65
C THR A 64 20.34 15.34 -1.59
N ALA A 65 19.73 14.26 -2.01
CA ALA A 65 19.00 13.34 -1.14
C ALA A 65 19.61 11.95 -1.18
N LEU A 66 19.59 11.26 -0.04
CA LEU A 66 20.00 9.87 0.11
C LEU A 66 18.72 9.03 0.32
N LEU A 67 18.43 8.11 -0.60
CA LEU A 67 17.22 7.30 -0.66
C LEU A 67 17.57 5.80 -0.65
N PRO A 68 16.67 4.92 -0.17
CA PRO A 68 16.91 3.47 -0.27
C PRO A 68 16.85 3.00 -1.72
N ALA A 69 17.74 2.09 -2.11
CA ALA A 69 17.73 1.52 -3.46
C ALA A 69 16.54 0.56 -3.67
N TYR A 70 16.11 -0.15 -2.61
CA TYR A 70 14.87 -0.93 -2.63
C TYR A 70 13.66 -0.04 -2.28
N MET A 71 13.04 0.55 -3.30
CA MET A 71 11.91 1.47 -3.16
C MET A 71 11.02 1.44 -4.41
N CYS A 72 9.79 1.89 -4.26
CA CYS A 72 8.91 2.17 -5.40
C CYS A 72 9.50 3.33 -6.23
N ASP A 73 9.68 3.12 -7.52
CA ASP A 73 10.25 4.13 -8.42
C ASP A 73 9.40 5.42 -8.50
N THR A 74 8.09 5.33 -8.20
CA THR A 74 7.24 6.53 -8.09
C THR A 74 7.64 7.48 -6.95
N VAL A 75 8.43 7.02 -5.96
CA VAL A 75 8.97 7.87 -4.89
C VAL A 75 10.12 8.76 -5.41
N PHE A 76 10.86 8.31 -6.42
CA PHE A 76 11.96 9.07 -7.01
C PHE A 76 11.48 10.22 -7.90
N LEU A 77 10.27 10.10 -8.49
CA LEU A 77 9.72 11.12 -9.39
C LEU A 77 9.65 12.52 -8.78
N PRO A 78 9.13 12.74 -7.57
CA PRO A 78 9.11 14.05 -6.93
C PRO A 78 10.50 14.67 -6.76
N PHE A 79 11.51 13.86 -6.41
CA PHE A 79 12.88 14.32 -6.26
C PHE A 79 13.46 14.78 -7.61
N ASN A 80 13.34 13.94 -8.65
CA ASN A 80 13.80 14.26 -10.00
C ASN A 80 13.14 15.52 -10.55
N GLN A 81 11.81 15.65 -10.42
CA GLN A 81 11.06 16.80 -10.93
C GLN A 81 11.36 18.10 -10.19
N ASN A 82 11.70 18.04 -8.91
CA ASN A 82 12.14 19.22 -8.14
C ASN A 82 13.65 19.47 -8.25
N GLY A 83 14.37 18.70 -9.11
CA GLY A 83 15.78 18.90 -9.40
C GLY A 83 16.73 18.46 -8.29
N TRP A 84 16.32 17.49 -7.47
CA TRP A 84 17.16 16.87 -6.45
C TRP A 84 18.06 15.79 -7.07
N LYS A 85 19.34 15.80 -6.72
CA LYS A 85 20.25 14.70 -7.00
C LYS A 85 19.94 13.56 -6.04
N ILE A 86 19.64 12.38 -6.56
CA ILE A 86 19.42 11.18 -5.76
C ILE A 86 20.73 10.41 -5.66
N CYS A 87 21.09 10.03 -4.43
CA CYS A 87 22.08 9.03 -4.11
C CYS A 87 21.39 7.90 -3.36
N PHE A 88 21.94 6.68 -3.42
CA PHE A 88 21.27 5.53 -2.85
C PHE A 88 22.06 4.91 -1.71
N TYR A 89 21.33 4.42 -0.69
CA TYR A 89 21.86 3.50 0.31
C TYR A 89 21.17 2.14 0.14
N HIS A 90 21.79 1.10 0.67
CA HIS A 90 21.33 -0.28 0.52
C HIS A 90 20.69 -0.82 1.78
N ILE A 91 19.82 -1.83 1.62
CA ILE A 91 19.23 -2.58 2.71
C ILE A 91 19.57 -4.07 2.60
N GLY A 92 19.58 -4.73 3.75
CA GLY A 92 19.74 -6.18 3.85
C GLY A 92 18.44 -6.95 3.62
N MET A 93 18.53 -8.28 3.58
CA MET A 93 17.38 -9.17 3.47
C MET A 93 16.40 -9.08 4.66
N ASP A 94 16.82 -8.49 5.77
CA ASP A 94 16.00 -8.16 6.95
C ASP A 94 15.28 -6.81 6.82
N MET A 95 15.39 -6.16 5.66
CA MET A 95 14.85 -4.83 5.36
C MET A 95 15.47 -3.70 6.19
N CYS A 96 16.63 -3.91 6.80
CA CYS A 96 17.36 -2.92 7.58
C CYS A 96 18.54 -2.36 6.76
N ALA A 97 18.86 -1.08 6.96
CA ALA A 97 20.10 -0.50 6.46
C ALA A 97 21.26 -0.86 7.39
N ASP A 98 22.45 -1.14 6.83
CA ASP A 98 23.67 -1.25 7.62
C ASP A 98 24.06 0.12 8.16
N GLY A 99 24.11 0.27 9.48
CA GLY A 99 24.36 1.56 10.14
C GLY A 99 25.76 2.11 9.87
N GLY A 100 26.76 1.25 9.73
CA GLY A 100 28.14 1.68 9.44
C GLY A 100 28.28 2.19 8.01
N GLU A 101 27.68 1.48 7.05
CA GLU A 101 27.66 1.91 5.65
C GLU A 101 26.86 3.20 5.48
N LEU A 102 25.66 3.29 6.10
CA LEU A 102 24.83 4.49 6.02
C LEU A 102 25.54 5.72 6.57
N CYS A 103 26.19 5.62 7.75
CA CYS A 103 26.99 6.73 8.31
C CYS A 103 28.12 7.15 7.39
N ARG A 104 28.87 6.19 6.82
CA ARG A 104 29.93 6.47 5.84
C ARG A 104 29.37 7.20 4.61
N LEU A 105 28.25 6.76 4.06
CA LEU A 105 27.60 7.41 2.93
C LEU A 105 27.14 8.84 3.26
N ILE A 106 26.56 9.07 4.44
CA ILE A 106 26.18 10.42 4.88
C ILE A 106 27.38 11.35 4.92
N GLU A 107 28.53 10.89 5.44
CA GLU A 107 29.76 11.68 5.52
C GLU A 107 30.41 11.96 4.15
N GLU A 108 30.37 10.98 3.23
CA GLU A 108 30.91 11.10 1.87
C GLU A 108 30.05 11.95 0.95
N VAL A 109 28.74 11.67 0.92
CA VAL A 109 27.78 12.33 0.02
C VAL A 109 27.37 13.70 0.53
N LYS A 110 27.34 13.89 1.85
CA LYS A 110 26.83 15.08 2.55
C LYS A 110 25.43 15.47 2.06
N PRO A 111 24.45 14.55 2.10
CA PRO A 111 23.12 14.84 1.64
C PRO A 111 22.46 15.89 2.53
N SER A 112 21.58 16.71 1.97
CA SER A 112 20.74 17.61 2.76
C SER A 112 19.48 16.93 3.30
N LEU A 113 19.11 15.79 2.70
CA LEU A 113 17.94 15.02 3.07
C LEU A 113 18.24 13.51 3.04
N LEU A 114 17.82 12.80 4.07
CA LEU A 114 17.75 11.35 4.12
C LEU A 114 16.27 10.95 4.12
N LEU A 115 15.85 10.14 3.13
CA LEU A 115 14.55 9.49 3.13
C LEU A 115 14.69 8.11 3.80
N ILE A 116 13.90 7.87 4.83
CA ILE A 116 13.80 6.57 5.50
C ILE A 116 12.43 5.96 5.23
N HIS A 117 12.36 4.62 5.27
CA HIS A 117 11.12 3.88 5.03
C HIS A 117 11.04 2.66 5.95
N ALA A 118 10.02 2.61 6.81
CA ALA A 118 9.76 1.44 7.65
C ALA A 118 8.99 0.39 6.83
N TYR A 119 9.73 -0.60 6.33
CA TYR A 119 9.18 -1.61 5.41
C TYR A 119 8.10 -2.46 6.07
N TYR A 120 6.98 -2.60 5.37
CA TYR A 120 5.85 -3.46 5.75
C TYR A 120 5.28 -3.17 7.15
N GLY A 121 5.48 -1.96 7.69
CA GLY A 121 4.96 -1.57 8.99
C GLY A 121 5.74 -2.13 10.19
N VAL A 122 6.96 -2.62 9.96
CA VAL A 122 7.91 -2.99 10.99
C VAL A 122 8.95 -1.88 11.13
N ASP A 123 9.30 -1.54 12.37
CA ASP A 123 10.29 -0.49 12.64
C ASP A 123 11.71 -0.99 12.36
N THR A 124 12.11 -0.89 11.10
CA THR A 124 13.45 -1.28 10.63
C THR A 124 14.53 -0.22 10.93
N TRP A 125 14.16 0.91 11.56
CA TRP A 125 15.04 2.06 11.86
C TRP A 125 15.37 2.24 13.33
N LYS A 126 14.76 1.46 14.20
CA LYS A 126 14.85 1.61 15.66
C LYS A 126 16.28 1.78 16.15
N GLU A 127 17.18 0.91 15.69
CA GLU A 127 18.59 0.91 16.13
C GLU A 127 19.39 2.09 15.59
N LEU A 128 18.92 2.71 14.50
CA LEU A 128 19.61 3.83 13.84
C LEU A 128 19.10 5.21 14.27
N ARG A 129 17.93 5.31 14.91
CA ARG A 129 17.31 6.58 15.32
C ARG A 129 18.30 7.51 16.04
N LYS A 130 19.00 6.98 17.03
CA LYS A 130 19.92 7.80 17.83
C LYS A 130 21.06 8.43 17.01
N VAL A 131 21.70 7.68 16.11
CA VAL A 131 22.78 8.20 15.28
C VAL A 131 22.24 9.15 14.22
N LEU A 132 21.06 8.90 13.66
CA LEU A 132 20.43 9.79 12.68
C LEU A 132 20.07 11.14 13.30
N HIS A 133 19.61 11.18 14.54
CA HIS A 133 19.35 12.42 15.25
C HIS A 133 20.64 13.26 15.51
N GLU A 134 21.79 12.64 15.64
CA GLU A 134 23.05 13.43 15.69
C GLU A 134 23.37 14.09 14.35
N TYR A 135 23.13 13.41 13.22
CA TYR A 135 23.25 14.02 11.90
C TYR A 135 22.17 15.10 11.66
N GLN A 136 20.94 14.89 12.14
CA GLN A 136 19.87 15.89 12.10
C GLN A 136 20.25 17.18 12.82
N LYS A 137 20.84 17.08 14.01
CA LYS A 137 21.39 18.25 14.75
C LYS A 137 22.48 18.99 13.97
N SER A 138 23.14 18.29 13.07
CA SER A 138 24.17 18.85 12.19
C SER A 138 23.61 19.39 10.87
N GLY A 139 22.29 19.37 10.68
CA GLY A 139 21.59 19.96 9.53
C GLY A 139 21.07 18.99 8.49
N LEU A 140 21.18 17.66 8.69
CA LEU A 140 20.54 16.67 7.84
C LEU A 140 19.04 16.68 8.10
N ILE A 141 18.23 16.81 7.06
CA ILE A 141 16.76 16.70 7.14
C ILE A 141 16.37 15.23 7.06
N LEU A 142 15.58 14.76 8.03
CA LEU A 142 15.03 13.41 8.04
C LEU A 142 13.58 13.43 7.51
N MET A 143 13.32 12.68 6.45
CA MET A 143 11.98 12.45 5.91
C MET A 143 11.64 10.98 6.01
N GLU A 144 10.48 10.63 6.58
CA GLU A 144 10.00 9.26 6.65
C GLU A 144 8.79 9.05 5.74
N ASP A 145 8.87 8.06 4.85
CA ASP A 145 7.72 7.59 4.08
C ASP A 145 6.92 6.54 4.87
N MET A 146 5.81 6.98 5.44
CA MET A 146 4.89 6.17 6.24
C MET A 146 3.92 5.32 5.40
N THR A 147 4.11 5.25 4.08
CA THR A 147 3.16 4.54 3.19
C THR A 147 2.97 3.08 3.55
N GLN A 148 3.97 2.40 4.09
CA GLN A 148 3.85 1.01 4.55
C GLN A 148 3.70 0.87 6.07
N SER A 149 3.90 1.94 6.84
CA SER A 149 3.98 1.94 8.31
C SER A 149 2.92 2.82 8.99
N TYR A 150 1.82 3.12 8.31
CA TYR A 150 0.75 4.00 8.79
C TYR A 150 0.25 3.66 10.21
N TYR A 151 0.16 2.36 10.55
CA TYR A 151 -0.25 1.88 11.86
C TYR A 151 0.92 1.55 12.80
N LEU A 152 2.15 1.95 12.47
CA LEU A 152 3.29 1.77 13.36
C LEU A 152 3.05 2.48 14.71
N LYS A 153 3.20 1.77 15.85
CA LYS A 153 2.88 2.31 17.18
C LYS A 153 4.00 3.19 17.73
N ASP A 154 5.22 2.74 17.62
CA ASP A 154 6.40 3.47 18.10
C ASP A 154 6.97 4.35 17.00
N VAL A 155 6.27 5.46 16.71
CA VAL A 155 6.71 6.43 15.70
C VAL A 155 7.74 7.38 16.28
N ASP A 156 8.75 7.71 15.46
CA ASP A 156 9.77 8.68 15.83
C ASP A 156 9.27 10.12 15.62
N LYS A 157 8.88 10.76 16.70
CA LYS A 157 8.35 12.13 16.66
C LYS A 157 9.40 13.21 16.35
N GLU A 158 10.68 12.88 16.34
CA GLU A 158 11.76 13.82 16.03
C GLU A 158 12.01 13.96 14.52
N ILE A 159 11.49 13.05 13.68
CA ILE A 159 11.57 13.15 12.22
C ILE A 159 11.02 14.50 11.72
N ASP A 160 11.72 15.19 10.80
CA ASP A 160 11.34 16.53 10.34
C ASP A 160 10.08 16.51 9.47
N TYR A 161 10.00 15.58 8.53
CA TYR A 161 8.87 15.41 7.62
C TYR A 161 8.39 13.96 7.59
N MET A 162 7.11 13.74 7.78
CA MET A 162 6.48 12.45 7.54
C MET A 162 5.51 12.58 6.37
N VAL A 163 5.62 11.68 5.42
CA VAL A 163 4.79 11.64 4.22
C VAL A 163 4.15 10.26 4.07
N GLY A 164 3.03 10.16 3.37
CA GLY A 164 2.44 8.84 3.15
C GLY A 164 1.26 8.85 2.19
N SER A 165 0.86 7.63 1.77
CA SER A 165 -0.27 7.40 0.89
C SER A 165 -1.42 6.73 1.63
N LEU A 166 -2.53 7.44 1.80
CA LEU A 166 -3.75 6.92 2.43
C LEU A 166 -4.49 5.90 1.54
N ARG A 167 -4.31 5.99 0.21
CA ARG A 167 -4.93 5.06 -0.76
C ARG A 167 -4.45 3.61 -0.62
N LYS A 168 -3.37 3.36 0.08
CA LYS A 168 -2.87 2.01 0.39
C LYS A 168 -3.60 1.39 1.59
N TRP A 169 -4.25 2.22 2.40
CA TRP A 169 -4.88 1.82 3.66
C TRP A 169 -6.40 1.89 3.61
N TYR A 170 -6.95 2.79 2.79
CA TYR A 170 -8.39 3.08 2.72
C TYR A 170 -8.94 2.95 1.31
N SER A 171 -10.21 2.60 1.26
CA SER A 171 -11.00 2.52 0.04
C SER A 171 -11.47 3.92 -0.39
N ILE A 172 -10.52 4.76 -0.85
CA ILE A 172 -10.75 6.15 -1.25
C ILE A 172 -10.17 6.43 -2.65
N PRO A 173 -10.74 7.40 -3.40
CA PRO A 173 -10.25 7.69 -4.74
C PRO A 173 -8.86 8.35 -4.78
N ASP A 174 -8.61 9.28 -3.86
CA ASP A 174 -7.35 10.00 -3.71
C ASP A 174 -6.97 10.10 -2.23
N GLY A 175 -5.70 10.37 -1.92
CA GLY A 175 -5.25 10.56 -0.55
C GLY A 175 -3.78 10.30 -0.34
N GLY A 176 -3.11 11.31 0.14
CA GLY A 176 -1.78 11.32 0.72
C GLY A 176 -1.73 12.36 1.84
N PHE A 177 -0.65 12.39 2.59
CA PHE A 177 -0.44 13.40 3.62
C PHE A 177 1.04 13.75 3.76
N VAL A 178 1.30 14.97 4.17
CA VAL A 178 2.57 15.42 4.71
C VAL A 178 2.32 16.08 6.06
N THR A 179 3.14 15.75 7.04
CA THR A 179 3.09 16.39 8.36
C THR A 179 4.49 16.75 8.85
N THR A 180 4.63 17.93 9.48
CA THR A 180 5.90 18.52 9.88
C THR A 180 5.70 19.61 10.93
N ASN A 181 6.75 19.98 11.64
CA ASN A 181 6.76 21.19 12.48
C ASN A 181 7.10 22.47 11.69
N GLU A 182 7.59 22.32 10.48
CA GLU A 182 7.99 23.42 9.59
C GLU A 182 6.80 24.01 8.83
N VAL A 183 7.00 25.17 8.23
CA VAL A 183 5.95 25.82 7.41
C VAL A 183 5.80 25.09 6.08
N LEU A 184 4.60 24.65 5.76
CA LEU A 184 4.27 24.05 4.48
C LEU A 184 3.95 25.10 3.41
N CYS A 185 4.45 24.89 2.20
CA CYS A 185 4.22 25.76 1.05
C CYS A 185 2.88 25.41 0.37
N THR A 186 1.77 25.73 1.03
CA THR A 186 0.40 25.45 0.57
C THR A 186 -0.20 26.66 -0.18
N GLU A 187 0.50 27.19 -1.19
CA GLU A 187 -0.13 28.17 -2.08
C GLU A 187 -1.35 27.53 -2.76
N VAL A 188 -2.38 28.35 -3.09
CA VAL A 188 -3.71 27.88 -3.54
C VAL A 188 -3.65 26.59 -4.36
N VAL A 189 -3.97 25.49 -3.70
CA VAL A 189 -3.92 24.15 -4.30
C VAL A 189 -5.33 23.77 -4.71
N GLU A 190 -5.54 23.55 -6.00
CA GLU A 190 -6.82 23.11 -6.55
C GLU A 190 -7.01 21.60 -6.34
N LYS A 191 -8.28 21.14 -6.35
CA LYS A 191 -8.64 19.72 -6.36
C LYS A 191 -8.62 19.19 -7.78
N ASP A 192 -8.12 17.97 -7.99
CA ASP A 192 -8.17 17.31 -9.28
C ASP A 192 -9.47 16.51 -9.48
N SER A 193 -10.51 17.19 -9.90
CA SER A 193 -11.82 16.58 -10.14
C SER A 193 -11.78 15.49 -11.24
N TYR A 194 -10.91 15.62 -12.23
CA TYR A 194 -10.80 14.60 -13.28
C TYR A 194 -10.26 13.30 -12.73
N PHE A 195 -9.13 13.35 -12.03
CA PHE A 195 -8.51 12.18 -11.40
C PHE A 195 -9.50 11.51 -10.43
N VAL A 196 -10.09 12.27 -9.53
CA VAL A 196 -11.04 11.77 -8.52
C VAL A 196 -12.22 11.06 -9.18
N ASN A 197 -12.86 11.66 -10.18
CA ASN A 197 -14.01 11.07 -10.87
C ASN A 197 -13.64 9.75 -11.58
N GLN A 198 -12.46 9.66 -12.22
CA GLN A 198 -12.01 8.44 -12.86
C GLN A 198 -11.71 7.34 -11.81
N ARG A 199 -11.12 7.69 -10.69
CA ARG A 199 -10.86 6.76 -9.59
C ARG A 199 -12.14 6.26 -8.94
N VAL A 200 -13.11 7.14 -8.69
CA VAL A 200 -14.45 6.75 -8.20
C VAL A 200 -15.11 5.76 -9.16
N LYS A 201 -15.13 6.07 -10.46
CA LYS A 201 -15.67 5.16 -11.48
C LYS A 201 -14.99 3.79 -11.45
N MET A 202 -13.69 3.76 -11.35
CA MET A 202 -12.91 2.51 -11.28
C MET A 202 -13.23 1.69 -10.03
N LEU A 203 -13.23 2.32 -8.85
CA LEU A 203 -13.45 1.66 -7.56
C LEU A 203 -14.89 1.14 -7.43
N THR A 204 -15.88 1.89 -7.92
CA THR A 204 -17.28 1.46 -7.95
C THR A 204 -17.54 0.36 -8.98
N SER A 205 -16.86 0.41 -10.14
CA SER A 205 -16.91 -0.67 -11.14
C SER A 205 -16.36 -1.98 -10.58
N LYS A 206 -15.27 -1.92 -9.80
CA LYS A 206 -14.77 -3.12 -9.11
C LYS A 206 -15.76 -3.66 -8.09
N TRP A 207 -16.41 -2.80 -7.30
CA TRP A 207 -17.43 -3.22 -6.36
C TRP A 207 -18.59 -3.96 -7.06
N ASP A 208 -19.10 -3.40 -8.16
CA ASP A 208 -20.15 -4.01 -8.98
C ASP A 208 -19.71 -5.35 -9.56
N TYR A 209 -18.46 -5.43 -10.06
CA TYR A 209 -17.86 -6.69 -10.50
C TYR A 209 -17.86 -7.77 -9.40
N LEU A 210 -17.41 -7.43 -8.20
CA LEU A 210 -17.37 -8.37 -7.07
C LEU A 210 -18.75 -8.82 -6.64
N TRP A 211 -19.73 -7.90 -6.66
CA TRP A 211 -21.13 -8.23 -6.39
C TRP A 211 -21.70 -9.21 -7.43
N LYS A 212 -21.51 -8.92 -8.71
CA LYS A 212 -21.93 -9.80 -9.81
C LYS A 212 -21.27 -11.17 -9.76
N LYS A 213 -19.96 -11.20 -9.51
CA LYS A 213 -19.19 -12.45 -9.38
C LYS A 213 -19.76 -13.32 -8.25
N ARG A 214 -20.05 -12.72 -7.09
CA ARG A 214 -20.67 -13.45 -5.97
C ARG A 214 -22.01 -14.05 -6.35
N LYS A 215 -22.85 -13.29 -7.04
CA LYS A 215 -24.16 -13.77 -7.51
C LYS A 215 -24.04 -14.93 -8.50
N LEU A 216 -23.07 -14.87 -9.39
CA LEU A 216 -22.79 -15.96 -10.33
C LEU A 216 -22.29 -17.22 -9.62
N ASP A 217 -21.37 -17.08 -8.67
CA ASP A 217 -20.84 -18.18 -7.86
C ASP A 217 -21.96 -18.87 -7.05
N GLU A 218 -22.87 -18.10 -6.44
CA GLU A 218 -24.04 -18.60 -5.70
C GLU A 218 -24.96 -19.40 -6.63
N LYS A 219 -25.25 -18.90 -7.83
CA LYS A 219 -26.06 -19.59 -8.85
C LYS A 219 -25.42 -20.91 -9.29
N ASN A 220 -24.12 -20.90 -9.60
CA ASN A 220 -23.40 -22.09 -10.04
C ASN A 220 -23.40 -23.19 -8.95
N LYS A 221 -23.16 -22.84 -7.68
CA LYS A 221 -23.28 -23.77 -6.54
C LYS A 221 -24.67 -24.35 -6.38
N LEU A 222 -25.71 -23.52 -6.59
CA LEU A 222 -27.10 -23.99 -6.53
C LEU A 222 -27.41 -24.99 -7.65
N LEU A 223 -26.93 -24.74 -8.86
CA LEU A 223 -27.08 -25.64 -10.01
C LEU A 223 -26.35 -26.96 -9.79
N GLU A 224 -25.14 -26.96 -9.26
CA GLU A 224 -24.39 -28.18 -8.92
C GLU A 224 -25.10 -29.00 -7.85
N THR A 225 -25.56 -28.37 -6.77
CA THR A 225 -26.32 -29.05 -5.69
C THR A 225 -27.68 -29.57 -6.17
N THR A 226 -28.30 -28.89 -7.11
CA THR A 226 -29.60 -29.32 -7.70
C THR A 226 -29.38 -30.45 -8.72
N ALA A 227 -28.30 -30.46 -9.49
CA ALA A 227 -27.92 -31.54 -10.38
C ALA A 227 -27.64 -32.84 -9.62
N VAL A 228 -26.95 -32.76 -8.49
CA VAL A 228 -26.73 -33.90 -7.57
C VAL A 228 -28.01 -34.41 -6.96
N LYS A 229 -28.95 -33.51 -6.56
CA LYS A 229 -30.25 -33.90 -6.02
C LYS A 229 -31.25 -34.43 -7.07
N LYS A 230 -31.20 -33.94 -8.33
CA LYS A 230 -32.01 -34.47 -9.44
C LYS A 230 -31.70 -35.92 -9.78
N SER A 231 -30.52 -36.41 -9.42
CA SER A 231 -30.20 -37.84 -9.50
C SER A 231 -30.91 -38.67 -8.41
N MET A 232 -31.55 -38.03 -7.42
CA MET A 232 -32.15 -38.69 -6.27
C MET A 232 -33.67 -38.46 -6.08
N ASP A 233 -34.33 -37.46 -6.70
CA ASP A 233 -35.78 -37.23 -6.55
C ASP A 233 -36.38 -36.34 -7.66
N THR A 234 -37.49 -36.82 -8.27
CA THR A 234 -38.13 -36.22 -9.47
C THR A 234 -39.29 -35.27 -9.18
N SER A 235 -39.51 -34.78 -7.96
CA SER A 235 -40.78 -34.13 -7.61
C SER A 235 -40.75 -32.79 -6.86
N LYS A 236 -39.86 -31.86 -7.16
CA LYS A 236 -40.05 -30.47 -6.72
C LYS A 236 -39.57 -29.44 -7.76
N ARG A 237 -40.54 -28.70 -8.35
CA ARG A 237 -40.29 -27.44 -9.06
C ARG A 237 -39.76 -26.41 -8.04
N TYR A 238 -38.50 -26.08 -8.13
CA TYR A 238 -37.97 -24.91 -7.41
C TYR A 238 -38.21 -23.63 -8.24
N MET A 239 -38.67 -22.59 -7.56
CA MET A 239 -38.84 -21.25 -8.14
C MET A 239 -37.50 -20.78 -8.74
N ALA A 240 -37.56 -20.27 -9.96
CA ALA A 240 -36.44 -19.66 -10.64
C ALA A 240 -35.93 -18.49 -9.78
N SER A 241 -34.65 -18.52 -9.42
CA SER A 241 -33.94 -17.33 -8.94
C SER A 241 -34.00 -16.24 -10.00
N GLU A 242 -34.07 -14.97 -9.59
CA GLU A 242 -34.00 -13.79 -10.46
C GLU A 242 -33.02 -14.02 -11.62
N ASP A 243 -33.45 -13.73 -12.84
CA ASP A 243 -32.65 -13.94 -14.04
C ASP A 243 -31.34 -13.17 -13.95
N ILE A 244 -30.24 -13.88 -13.70
CA ILE A 244 -28.89 -13.29 -13.77
C ILE A 244 -28.59 -13.06 -15.24
N VAL A 245 -28.53 -11.79 -15.64
CA VAL A 245 -28.40 -11.31 -17.04
C VAL A 245 -26.94 -11.15 -17.48
N PHE A 246 -25.94 -11.50 -16.66
CA PHE A 246 -24.51 -11.34 -17.00
C PHE A 246 -23.78 -12.69 -17.05
N SER A 247 -22.82 -12.78 -17.95
CA SER A 247 -21.97 -13.96 -18.17
C SER A 247 -20.58 -13.81 -17.54
N GLU A 248 -19.82 -14.91 -17.47
CA GLU A 248 -18.40 -14.88 -17.08
C GLU A 248 -17.58 -13.96 -18.01
N LYS A 249 -17.92 -13.91 -19.30
CA LYS A 249 -17.27 -13.02 -20.28
C LYS A 249 -17.52 -11.55 -19.95
N ASP A 250 -18.73 -11.18 -19.51
CA ASP A 250 -19.05 -9.81 -19.11
C ASP A 250 -18.26 -9.41 -17.87
N LEU A 251 -18.11 -10.33 -16.90
CA LEU A 251 -17.27 -10.12 -15.72
C LEU A 251 -15.81 -9.93 -16.10
N GLN A 252 -15.29 -10.73 -17.03
CA GLN A 252 -13.91 -10.63 -17.47
C GLN A 252 -13.61 -9.32 -18.21
N ASN A 253 -14.54 -8.87 -19.05
CA ASN A 253 -14.46 -7.56 -19.71
C ASN A 253 -14.47 -6.43 -18.68
N GLN A 254 -15.41 -6.44 -17.75
CA GLN A 254 -15.50 -5.43 -16.69
C GLN A 254 -14.23 -5.38 -15.83
N LYS A 255 -13.66 -6.56 -15.49
CA LYS A 255 -12.40 -6.64 -14.77
C LYS A 255 -11.25 -5.99 -15.56
N SER A 256 -11.15 -6.28 -16.84
CA SER A 256 -10.13 -5.70 -17.71
C SER A 256 -10.27 -4.17 -17.81
N GLU A 257 -11.50 -3.67 -17.93
CA GLU A 257 -11.78 -2.23 -18.03
C GLU A 257 -11.37 -1.46 -16.76
N TYR A 258 -11.76 -1.94 -15.56
CA TYR A 258 -11.38 -1.22 -14.33
C TYR A 258 -9.88 -1.31 -14.04
N LEU A 259 -9.22 -2.42 -14.41
CA LEU A 259 -7.76 -2.55 -14.27
C LEU A 259 -7.02 -1.62 -15.23
N ALA A 260 -7.48 -1.52 -16.51
CA ALA A 260 -6.92 -0.57 -17.47
C ALA A 260 -7.10 0.88 -17.00
N LEU A 261 -8.27 1.22 -16.44
CA LEU A 261 -8.52 2.54 -15.90
C LEU A 261 -7.63 2.82 -14.67
N ASN A 262 -7.39 1.82 -13.81
CA ASN A 262 -6.45 1.95 -12.70
C ASN A 262 -5.04 2.29 -13.19
N HIS A 263 -4.54 1.56 -14.17
CA HIS A 263 -3.21 1.80 -14.76
C HIS A 263 -3.11 3.22 -15.33
N LYS A 264 -4.08 3.61 -16.16
CA LYS A 264 -4.15 4.96 -16.75
C LYS A 264 -4.12 6.06 -15.68
N MET A 265 -4.77 5.85 -14.53
CA MET A 265 -4.80 6.85 -13.45
C MET A 265 -3.50 6.91 -12.66
N GLU A 266 -2.76 5.80 -12.54
CA GLU A 266 -1.41 5.84 -11.96
C GLU A 266 -0.42 6.55 -12.92
N GLU A 267 -0.48 6.27 -14.24
CA GLU A 267 0.30 7.00 -15.27
C GLU A 267 -0.01 8.50 -15.24
N TYR A 268 -1.30 8.87 -15.14
CA TYR A 268 -1.72 10.27 -15.04
C TYR A 268 -1.07 10.99 -13.85
N LEU A 269 -0.96 10.35 -12.69
CA LEU A 269 -0.27 10.92 -11.53
C LEU A 269 1.24 11.06 -11.75
N ASP A 270 1.85 10.15 -12.50
CA ASP A 270 3.29 10.22 -12.81
C ASP A 270 3.62 11.37 -13.79
N GLU A 271 2.73 11.60 -14.76
CA GLU A 271 2.89 12.64 -15.76
C GLU A 271 2.59 14.05 -15.22
N THR A 272 1.57 14.17 -14.37
CA THR A 272 1.09 15.50 -13.94
C THR A 272 1.84 16.03 -12.72
N LEU A 273 2.17 15.21 -11.76
CA LEU A 273 2.79 15.51 -10.46
C LEU A 273 2.58 16.95 -9.93
N LYS A 274 1.35 17.44 -10.07
CA LYS A 274 0.91 18.72 -9.52
C LYS A 274 0.38 18.47 -8.13
N VAL A 275 0.86 19.19 -7.13
CA VAL A 275 0.30 19.10 -5.77
C VAL A 275 -1.16 19.57 -5.80
N THR A 276 -2.06 18.71 -5.40
CA THR A 276 -3.50 18.96 -5.33
C THR A 276 -4.04 18.66 -3.93
N ASP A 277 -5.10 19.36 -3.54
CA ASP A 277 -5.77 19.12 -2.26
C ASP A 277 -6.59 17.84 -2.31
N LEU A 278 -6.69 17.15 -1.18
CA LEU A 278 -7.54 15.98 -1.00
C LEU A 278 -9.00 16.31 -1.37
N SER A 279 -9.64 15.43 -2.12
CA SER A 279 -11.03 15.63 -2.53
C SER A 279 -12.02 15.60 -1.35
N ASP A 280 -13.18 16.29 -1.52
CA ASP A 280 -14.25 16.25 -0.52
C ASP A 280 -14.81 14.85 -0.34
N VAL A 281 -14.85 14.05 -1.42
CA VAL A 281 -15.28 12.64 -1.39
C VAL A 281 -14.38 11.83 -0.46
N SER A 282 -13.06 11.95 -0.62
CA SER A 282 -12.12 11.23 0.25
C SER A 282 -12.16 11.75 1.68
N ARG A 283 -12.32 13.08 1.89
CA ARG A 283 -12.47 13.64 3.23
C ARG A 283 -13.70 13.09 3.95
N ASP A 284 -14.86 13.08 3.30
CA ASP A 284 -16.09 12.53 3.86
C ASP A 284 -15.95 11.05 4.17
N MET A 285 -15.37 10.28 3.26
CA MET A 285 -15.14 8.84 3.48
C MET A 285 -14.19 8.57 4.64
N LEU A 286 -13.07 9.29 4.74
CA LEU A 286 -12.06 9.10 5.79
C LEU A 286 -12.61 9.39 7.18
N GLN A 287 -13.52 10.37 7.33
CA GLN A 287 -14.17 10.65 8.62
C GLN A 287 -15.09 9.53 9.12
N ASN A 288 -15.54 8.64 8.21
CA ASN A 288 -16.44 7.55 8.54
C ASN A 288 -15.71 6.20 8.74
N PHE A 289 -14.38 6.14 8.55
CA PHE A 289 -13.61 4.92 8.82
C PHE A 289 -13.24 4.83 10.31
N ASP A 290 -13.40 3.63 10.86
CA ASP A 290 -12.91 3.29 12.20
C ASP A 290 -11.46 2.81 12.12
N GLU A 291 -10.50 3.71 12.37
CA GLU A 291 -9.07 3.41 12.32
C GLU A 291 -8.65 2.33 13.33
N GLU A 292 -9.28 2.33 14.52
CA GLU A 292 -8.97 1.34 15.58
C GLU A 292 -9.44 -0.06 15.17
N GLU A 293 -10.63 -0.17 14.59
CA GLU A 293 -11.13 -1.45 14.08
C GLU A 293 -10.29 -1.95 12.90
N HIS A 294 -9.88 -1.05 11.99
CA HIS A 294 -8.97 -1.42 10.89
C HIS A 294 -7.64 -1.95 11.40
N TYR A 295 -7.04 -1.28 12.39
CA TYR A 295 -5.83 -1.75 13.04
C TYR A 295 -6.04 -3.12 13.67
N ARG A 296 -7.11 -3.30 14.45
CA ARG A 296 -7.42 -4.54 15.15
C ARG A 296 -7.56 -5.73 14.19
N ILE A 297 -8.28 -5.54 13.08
CA ILE A 297 -8.47 -6.58 12.06
C ILE A 297 -7.14 -6.93 11.39
N ARG A 298 -6.35 -5.93 10.97
CA ARG A 298 -5.04 -6.14 10.34
C ARG A 298 -4.07 -6.86 11.27
N ASN A 299 -4.01 -6.45 12.53
CA ASN A 299 -3.15 -7.11 13.53
C ASN A 299 -3.55 -8.58 13.73
N ALA A 300 -4.85 -8.88 13.83
CA ALA A 300 -5.33 -10.24 13.93
C ALA A 300 -5.00 -11.09 12.68
N ASN A 301 -5.21 -10.53 11.49
CA ASN A 301 -4.87 -11.17 10.22
C ASN A 301 -3.36 -11.43 10.09
N TYR A 302 -2.54 -10.47 10.49
CA TYR A 302 -1.08 -10.59 10.50
C TYR A 302 -0.63 -11.79 11.33
N ARG A 303 -1.12 -11.90 12.56
CA ARG A 303 -0.76 -13.02 13.46
C ARG A 303 -1.11 -14.37 12.85
N ILE A 304 -2.33 -14.52 12.31
CA ILE A 304 -2.78 -15.76 11.69
C ILE A 304 -1.87 -16.15 10.51
N LEU A 305 -1.58 -15.20 9.62
CA LEU A 305 -0.73 -15.46 8.47
C LEU A 305 0.72 -15.71 8.86
N TYR A 306 1.27 -14.91 9.78
CA TYR A 306 2.65 -15.07 10.23
C TYR A 306 2.89 -16.49 10.77
N GLU A 307 2.03 -16.97 11.66
CA GLU A 307 2.09 -18.33 12.20
C GLU A 307 1.90 -19.39 11.10
N GLY A 308 0.93 -19.16 10.19
CA GLY A 308 0.64 -20.07 9.08
C GLY A 308 1.75 -20.20 8.05
N PHE A 309 2.63 -19.20 7.96
CA PHE A 309 3.76 -19.16 7.02
C PHE A 309 5.10 -19.56 7.67
N GLN A 310 5.14 -19.83 8.98
CA GLN A 310 6.34 -20.33 9.64
C GLN A 310 6.68 -21.77 9.22
N ASN A 311 7.99 -22.06 9.18
CA ASN A 311 8.53 -23.40 8.92
C ASN A 311 8.09 -24.04 7.59
N ARG A 312 7.84 -23.22 6.57
CA ARG A 312 7.46 -23.66 5.24
C ARG A 312 8.66 -24.03 4.38
N LYS A 313 8.45 -24.94 3.41
CA LYS A 313 9.49 -25.33 2.46
C LYS A 313 9.63 -24.38 1.29
N SER A 314 8.52 -23.79 0.86
CA SER A 314 8.40 -22.96 -0.34
C SER A 314 8.57 -21.49 -0.09
N VAL A 315 8.36 -21.03 1.15
CA VAL A 315 8.45 -19.63 1.57
C VAL A 315 9.14 -19.46 2.90
N LYS A 316 9.74 -18.27 3.12
CA LYS A 316 10.27 -17.81 4.41
C LYS A 316 9.67 -16.43 4.72
N ASN A 317 9.22 -16.21 5.97
CA ASN A 317 8.87 -14.87 6.43
C ASN A 317 10.11 -13.96 6.34
N VAL A 318 9.91 -12.71 5.95
CA VAL A 318 11.00 -11.72 5.89
C VAL A 318 11.51 -11.39 7.28
N PHE A 319 10.59 -11.18 8.22
CA PHE A 319 10.92 -10.92 9.62
C PHE A 319 10.87 -12.22 10.41
N ASP A 320 11.95 -12.49 11.18
CA ASP A 320 12.09 -13.74 11.95
C ASP A 320 11.22 -13.73 13.22
N ASP A 321 10.94 -12.55 13.77
CA ASP A 321 10.13 -12.38 14.97
C ASP A 321 8.77 -11.74 14.67
N LEU A 322 7.73 -12.20 15.37
CA LEU A 322 6.40 -11.61 15.33
C LEU A 322 6.32 -10.38 16.22
N ASP A 323 6.16 -9.22 15.64
CA ASP A 323 5.75 -8.04 16.38
C ASP A 323 4.24 -8.10 16.67
N PHE A 324 3.89 -8.34 17.93
CA PHE A 324 2.51 -8.49 18.38
C PHE A 324 1.67 -7.20 18.27
N GLU A 325 2.31 -6.05 18.16
CA GLU A 325 1.64 -4.76 17.99
C GLU A 325 1.62 -4.27 16.53
N ALA A 326 2.30 -4.97 15.62
CA ALA A 326 2.32 -4.59 14.23
C ALA A 326 0.95 -4.82 13.55
N ALA A 327 0.59 -3.91 12.67
CA ALA A 327 -0.51 -4.06 11.71
C ALA A 327 0.01 -3.70 10.31
N PRO A 328 0.85 -4.57 9.71
CA PRO A 328 1.52 -4.32 8.46
C PRO A 328 0.58 -4.07 7.28
N LEU A 329 1.10 -3.46 6.21
CA LEU A 329 0.36 -3.32 4.96
C LEU A 329 0.10 -4.69 4.31
N TYR A 330 1.12 -5.57 4.34
CA TYR A 330 1.11 -6.96 3.86
C TYR A 330 1.98 -7.82 4.77
N LEU A 331 1.81 -9.14 4.74
CA LEU A 331 2.85 -10.06 5.24
C LEU A 331 3.90 -10.26 4.13
N PRO A 332 5.14 -9.77 4.30
CA PRO A 332 6.21 -10.01 3.33
C PRO A 332 6.80 -11.40 3.50
N VAL A 333 6.99 -12.11 2.39
CA VAL A 333 7.63 -13.43 2.37
C VAL A 333 8.59 -13.55 1.19
N TYR A 334 9.69 -14.28 1.39
CA TYR A 334 10.54 -14.73 0.30
C TYR A 334 10.07 -16.09 -0.21
N ALA A 335 9.70 -16.16 -1.49
CA ALA A 335 9.26 -17.38 -2.12
C ALA A 335 10.41 -17.98 -2.96
N LYS A 336 10.68 -19.30 -2.83
CA LYS A 336 11.71 -19.98 -3.61
C LYS A 336 11.43 -19.96 -5.10
N ASP A 337 10.18 -20.16 -5.50
CA ASP A 337 9.69 -20.02 -6.85
C ASP A 337 8.49 -19.06 -6.79
N ARG A 338 8.81 -17.75 -6.91
CA ARG A 338 7.84 -16.68 -6.77
C ARG A 338 6.73 -16.75 -7.81
N GLU A 339 7.11 -16.99 -9.06
CA GLU A 339 6.17 -16.97 -10.18
C GLU A 339 5.20 -18.16 -10.10
N ALA A 340 5.71 -19.36 -9.83
CA ALA A 340 4.86 -20.54 -9.66
C ALA A 340 3.90 -20.39 -8.48
N LEU A 341 4.36 -19.88 -7.34
CA LEU A 341 3.51 -19.66 -6.17
C LEU A 341 2.45 -18.59 -6.42
N GLN A 342 2.83 -17.45 -7.05
CA GLN A 342 1.91 -16.40 -7.40
C GLN A 342 0.82 -16.88 -8.36
N GLU A 343 1.18 -17.65 -9.38
CA GLU A 343 0.24 -18.24 -10.32
C GLU A 343 -0.67 -19.28 -9.63
N TYR A 344 -0.13 -20.05 -8.69
CA TYR A 344 -0.93 -21.00 -7.92
C TYR A 344 -1.98 -20.29 -7.07
N PHE A 345 -1.61 -19.24 -6.34
CA PHE A 345 -2.56 -18.42 -5.57
C PHE A 345 -3.64 -17.79 -6.46
N ARG A 346 -3.26 -17.34 -7.68
CA ARG A 346 -4.19 -16.71 -8.63
C ARG A 346 -5.33 -17.65 -9.04
N ARG A 347 -5.08 -18.96 -9.15
CA ARG A 347 -6.10 -19.98 -9.46
C ARG A 347 -7.20 -20.07 -8.40
N TYR A 348 -6.91 -19.61 -7.20
CA TYR A 348 -7.87 -19.57 -6.07
C TYR A 348 -8.42 -18.15 -5.80
N ASP A 349 -8.27 -17.23 -6.77
CA ASP A 349 -8.63 -15.82 -6.61
C ASP A 349 -7.88 -15.11 -5.45
N ILE A 350 -6.64 -15.49 -5.18
CA ILE A 350 -5.75 -14.84 -4.22
C ILE A 350 -4.67 -14.10 -5.01
N TYR A 351 -4.62 -12.77 -4.87
CA TYR A 351 -3.71 -11.90 -5.60
C TYR A 351 -2.62 -11.39 -4.66
N VAL A 352 -1.44 -11.98 -4.80
CA VAL A 352 -0.25 -11.67 -3.99
C VAL A 352 0.67 -10.81 -4.85
N PRO A 353 0.74 -9.49 -4.64
CA PRO A 353 1.57 -8.62 -5.45
C PRO A 353 3.06 -8.78 -5.16
N VAL A 354 3.87 -8.38 -6.14
CA VAL A 354 5.30 -8.13 -5.98
C VAL A 354 5.46 -6.65 -5.60
N LEU A 355 6.12 -6.36 -4.49
CA LEU A 355 6.46 -5.02 -4.05
C LEU A 355 7.99 -4.89 -3.99
N TRP A 356 8.61 -4.28 -4.91
CA TRP A 356 8.11 -3.61 -6.13
C TRP A 356 8.79 -4.27 -7.34
N PRO A 357 8.40 -4.05 -8.60
CA PRO A 357 9.25 -4.39 -9.73
C PRO A 357 10.47 -3.48 -9.74
N ILE A 358 11.58 -3.95 -10.31
CA ILE A 358 12.76 -3.10 -10.53
C ILE A 358 12.36 -1.97 -11.47
N GLY A 359 12.53 -0.73 -11.02
CA GLY A 359 12.29 0.48 -11.80
C GLY A 359 13.55 0.90 -12.59
N LYS A 360 13.40 1.91 -13.44
CA LYS A 360 14.52 2.44 -14.22
C LYS A 360 15.58 3.13 -13.35
N GLU A 361 15.16 3.75 -12.26
CA GLU A 361 16.04 4.55 -11.38
C GLU A 361 16.97 3.68 -10.54
N ASN A 362 16.54 2.45 -10.20
CA ASN A 362 17.33 1.53 -9.38
C ASN A 362 17.92 0.35 -10.19
N GLU A 363 17.65 0.29 -11.50
CA GLU A 363 18.28 -0.69 -12.37
C GLU A 363 19.82 -0.49 -12.43
N GLY A 364 20.58 -1.51 -12.09
CA GLY A 364 22.04 -1.51 -12.14
C GLY A 364 22.76 -0.93 -10.91
N ILE A 365 22.01 -0.45 -9.88
CA ILE A 365 22.62 0.03 -8.62
C ILE A 365 22.42 -0.95 -7.46
N LEU A 366 21.58 -1.98 -7.63
CA LEU A 366 21.22 -2.93 -6.60
C LEU A 366 22.38 -3.82 -6.21
N ASN A 367 22.58 -4.04 -4.91
CA ASN A 367 23.50 -5.05 -4.40
C ASN A 367 22.90 -6.48 -4.55
N GLU A 368 23.66 -7.52 -4.16
CA GLU A 368 23.22 -8.91 -4.29
C GLU A 368 21.99 -9.22 -3.43
N GLU A 369 21.89 -8.66 -2.21
CA GLU A 369 20.74 -8.86 -1.32
C GLU A 369 19.48 -8.21 -1.87
N GLU A 370 19.58 -6.98 -2.37
CA GLU A 370 18.45 -6.31 -2.99
C GLU A 370 17.98 -7.00 -4.29
N GLN A 371 18.90 -7.51 -5.10
CA GLN A 371 18.56 -8.34 -6.26
C GLN A 371 17.79 -9.61 -5.82
N TYR A 372 18.21 -10.24 -4.71
CA TYR A 372 17.49 -11.35 -4.12
C TYR A 372 16.10 -10.92 -3.64
N ILE A 373 15.98 -9.80 -2.93
CA ILE A 373 14.68 -9.26 -2.48
C ILE A 373 13.76 -9.07 -3.68
N PHE A 374 14.18 -8.32 -4.69
CA PHE A 374 13.36 -8.07 -5.89
C PHE A 374 12.92 -9.33 -6.63
N SER A 375 13.73 -10.39 -6.61
CA SER A 375 13.42 -11.62 -7.32
C SER A 375 12.56 -12.60 -6.54
N HIS A 376 12.51 -12.52 -5.20
CA HIS A 376 11.84 -13.51 -4.35
C HIS A 376 10.68 -12.97 -3.52
N ILE A 377 10.59 -11.65 -3.34
CA ILE A 377 9.57 -11.04 -2.46
C ILE A 377 8.15 -11.21 -2.98
N LEU A 378 7.23 -11.57 -2.09
CA LEU A 378 5.80 -11.52 -2.28
C LEU A 378 5.14 -10.84 -1.08
N ALA A 379 4.10 -10.06 -1.34
CA ALA A 379 3.33 -9.35 -0.33
C ALA A 379 1.96 -10.01 -0.14
N VAL A 380 1.80 -10.82 0.90
CA VAL A 380 0.55 -11.57 1.15
C VAL A 380 -0.51 -10.63 1.70
N PRO A 381 -1.70 -10.54 1.06
CA PRO A 381 -2.75 -9.61 1.46
C PRO A 381 -3.38 -10.00 2.80
N MET A 382 -3.57 -9.00 3.66
CA MET A 382 -4.11 -9.17 5.01
C MET A 382 -4.93 -7.98 5.49
N ASP A 383 -5.43 -7.18 4.56
CA ASP A 383 -6.12 -5.94 4.89
C ASP A 383 -7.47 -6.15 5.59
N HIS A 384 -8.02 -5.06 6.13
CA HIS A 384 -9.21 -5.06 6.96
C HIS A 384 -10.52 -5.46 6.26
N ARG A 385 -10.51 -5.68 4.93
CA ARG A 385 -11.67 -6.24 4.18
C ARG A 385 -11.86 -7.74 4.45
N TYR A 386 -10.85 -8.39 5.02
CA TYR A 386 -10.79 -9.83 5.22
C TYR A 386 -10.72 -10.17 6.70
N GLY A 387 -11.17 -11.37 7.04
CA GLY A 387 -11.10 -11.92 8.39
C GLY A 387 -10.37 -13.26 8.44
N GLU A 388 -10.49 -13.95 9.57
CA GLU A 388 -9.86 -15.25 9.82
C GLU A 388 -10.15 -16.28 8.72
N THR A 389 -11.36 -16.31 8.19
CA THR A 389 -11.76 -17.26 7.13
C THR A 389 -10.91 -17.13 5.89
N GLU A 390 -10.65 -15.90 5.46
CA GLU A 390 -9.83 -15.60 4.29
C GLU A 390 -8.35 -15.88 4.56
N MET A 391 -7.86 -15.55 5.75
CA MET A 391 -6.47 -15.86 6.14
C MET A 391 -6.23 -17.37 6.17
N ARG A 392 -7.14 -18.14 6.73
CA ARG A 392 -7.09 -19.60 6.71
C ARG A 392 -7.24 -20.19 5.30
N LYS A 393 -7.96 -19.51 4.39
CA LYS A 393 -8.00 -19.90 2.96
C LYS A 393 -6.62 -19.75 2.32
N ILE A 394 -5.91 -18.64 2.57
CA ILE A 394 -4.56 -18.41 2.05
C ILE A 394 -3.62 -19.53 2.53
N ILE A 395 -3.61 -19.82 3.82
CA ILE A 395 -2.76 -20.88 4.43
C ILE A 395 -3.06 -22.24 3.82
N ARG A 396 -4.33 -22.58 3.65
CA ARG A 396 -4.77 -23.86 3.05
C ARG A 396 -4.28 -24.03 1.60
N VAL A 397 -4.36 -22.94 0.82
CA VAL A 397 -3.84 -22.96 -0.57
C VAL A 397 -2.32 -23.10 -0.59
N LEU A 398 -1.60 -22.51 0.36
CA LEU A 398 -0.16 -22.74 0.52
C LEU A 398 0.15 -24.20 0.90
N ASP A 399 -0.64 -24.80 1.82
CA ASP A 399 -0.50 -26.20 2.19
C ASP A 399 -0.69 -27.14 0.98
N GLU A 400 -1.65 -26.84 0.11
CA GLU A 400 -1.91 -27.61 -1.13
C GLU A 400 -0.76 -27.46 -2.13
N TYR A 401 -0.22 -26.25 -2.28
CA TYR A 401 0.95 -26.00 -3.12
C TYR A 401 2.16 -26.81 -2.64
N GLU A 402 2.46 -26.79 -1.34
CA GLU A 402 3.61 -27.49 -0.77
C GLU A 402 3.52 -29.03 -0.82
N ARG A 403 2.30 -29.58 -0.85
CA ARG A 403 2.12 -31.04 -1.06
C ARG A 403 2.55 -31.48 -2.46
N GLN A 404 2.53 -30.56 -3.44
CA GLN A 404 3.01 -30.83 -4.82
C GLN A 404 4.52 -30.61 -4.93
N TYR A 405 5.13 -29.92 -3.96
CA TYR A 405 6.57 -29.70 -3.81
C TYR A 405 7.20 -30.95 -3.16
N LYS A 406 7.35 -32.03 -3.94
CA LYS A 406 8.01 -33.26 -3.50
C LYS A 406 9.47 -33.29 -3.93
#